data_30da975f4acf62e1184a50ebd6c25c54
#
_entry.id   30da975f4acf62e1184a50ebd6c25c54
#
_cell.length_a   1.000
_cell.length_b   1.000
_cell.length_c   1.000
_cell.angle_alpha   90.00
_cell.angle_beta   90.00
_cell.angle_gamma   90.00
#
_symmetry.space_group_name_H-M   'P 1'
#
loop_
_entity.id
_entity.type
_entity.pdbx_description
1 polymer ?
#
loop_
_entity_poly.entity_id
_entity_poly.type
_entity_poly.pdbx_seq_one_letter_code
_entity_poly.pdbx_strand_id
1 'polypeptide(L)'
;MSYADKVFIEMCRDIIDNGTSTEGEKVRPRWEDGTPAYTVKKFGVVNRYDLRKEFPALTLRRTGIKSCTDELLWIWQKKSNNIHDLNSHIWDSWADEDGSIGKAYGYQMGVKHVYKEGMMDQVDRVIYDLKNNPYNRRIMTNIYVHHDLHEMNLYPCAYSMTFNVTKEKGSDKLTLNGILNQRSQDVLAANNWNVCQYAVLLHMLAQVCDMQVGEFVHVIADAHIYDRHISLIEELISRETHPAPEFWLNPEVKDFYQFTPDDVRLDDYVTGPQIKNIPIAV
;
A
#
# COMPACT_ATOMS: atom_id res chain seq x y z
N MET A 1 13.26 1.32 18.63
CA MET A 1 12.11 1.88 17.89
C MET A 1 12.45 1.80 16.41
N SER A 2 11.62 1.16 15.61
CA SER A 2 11.74 1.22 14.15
C SER A 2 11.41 2.62 13.64
N TYR A 3 11.93 2.98 12.46
CA TYR A 3 11.58 4.26 11.84
C TYR A 3 10.10 4.31 11.44
N ALA A 4 9.54 3.17 11.03
CA ALA A 4 8.10 3.07 10.72
C ALA A 4 7.22 3.39 11.93
N ASP A 5 7.57 2.89 13.13
CA ASP A 5 6.85 3.25 14.36
C ASP A 5 6.92 4.75 14.63
N LYS A 6 8.11 5.34 14.50
CA LYS A 6 8.29 6.78 14.68
C LYS A 6 7.37 7.59 13.75
N VAL A 7 7.40 7.30 12.46
CA VAL A 7 6.58 7.98 11.44
C VAL A 7 5.08 7.81 11.74
N PHE A 8 4.66 6.60 12.09
CA PHE A 8 3.28 6.30 12.41
C PHE A 8 2.79 7.04 13.67
N ILE A 9 3.57 7.02 14.75
CA ILE A 9 3.24 7.71 15.99
C ILE A 9 3.12 9.23 15.78
N GLU A 10 4.10 9.82 15.06
CA GLU A 10 4.10 11.25 14.75
C GLU A 10 2.88 11.64 13.91
N MET A 11 2.56 10.86 12.87
CA MET A 11 1.38 11.08 12.02
C MET A 11 0.08 10.96 12.83
N CYS A 12 -0.09 9.93 13.66
CA CYS A 12 -1.29 9.75 14.46
C CYS A 12 -1.50 10.89 15.46
N ARG A 13 -0.43 11.33 16.15
CA ARG A 13 -0.48 12.48 17.05
C ARG A 13 -0.86 13.75 16.32
N ASP A 14 -0.24 14.03 15.17
CA ASP A 14 -0.58 15.23 14.40
C ASP A 14 -2.04 15.21 13.90
N ILE A 15 -2.59 14.05 13.54
CA ILE A 15 -4.00 13.92 13.17
C ILE A 15 -4.90 14.19 14.38
N ILE A 16 -4.62 13.59 15.55
CA ILE A 16 -5.44 13.74 16.75
C ILE A 16 -5.38 15.18 17.27
N ASP A 17 -4.19 15.75 17.37
CA ASP A 17 -3.98 17.04 18.03
C ASP A 17 -4.32 18.24 17.12
N ASN A 18 -4.09 18.11 15.82
CA ASN A 18 -4.15 19.22 14.85
C ASN A 18 -5.05 18.94 13.64
N GLY A 19 -5.78 17.83 13.64
CA GLY A 19 -6.66 17.46 12.53
C GLY A 19 -7.99 18.21 12.54
N THR A 20 -8.70 18.12 11.42
CA THR A 20 -10.05 18.67 11.27
C THR A 20 -11.07 17.56 11.49
N SER A 21 -12.02 17.78 12.41
CA SER A 21 -13.16 16.87 12.63
C SER A 21 -14.20 17.03 11.54
N THR A 22 -14.82 15.92 11.15
CA THR A 22 -16.02 15.90 10.28
C THR A 22 -17.31 15.68 11.06
N GLU A 23 -17.27 15.78 12.38
CA GLU A 23 -18.46 15.62 13.24
C GLU A 23 -19.54 16.65 12.87
N GLY A 24 -20.78 16.17 12.70
CA GLY A 24 -21.91 17.01 12.30
C GLY A 24 -22.00 17.26 10.78
N GLU A 25 -20.99 16.92 10.02
CA GLU A 25 -20.99 17.09 8.57
C GLU A 25 -21.68 15.92 7.83
N LYS A 26 -22.05 16.16 6.58
CA LYS A 26 -22.60 15.11 5.71
C LYS A 26 -21.46 14.20 5.24
N VAL A 27 -21.32 13.02 5.85
CA VAL A 27 -20.33 12.00 5.47
C VAL A 27 -21.02 10.80 4.83
N ARG A 28 -20.32 10.14 3.88
CA ARG A 28 -20.82 8.93 3.23
C ARG A 28 -20.69 7.68 4.11
N PRO A 29 -19.53 7.42 4.75
CA PRO A 29 -19.33 6.17 5.48
C PRO A 29 -20.30 6.02 6.65
N ARG A 30 -20.68 4.77 6.91
CA ARG A 30 -21.55 4.39 8.02
C ARG A 30 -20.92 3.27 8.82
N TRP A 31 -21.16 3.29 10.11
CA TRP A 31 -20.91 2.15 10.97
C TRP A 31 -21.95 1.06 10.73
N GLU A 32 -21.71 -0.16 11.19
CA GLU A 32 -22.62 -1.30 11.09
C GLU A 32 -24.02 -1.00 11.64
N ASP A 33 -24.13 -0.16 12.67
CA ASP A 33 -25.40 0.29 13.27
C ASP A 33 -26.12 1.40 12.46
N GLY A 34 -25.60 1.76 11.28
CA GLY A 34 -26.14 2.80 10.40
C GLY A 34 -25.81 4.25 10.79
N THR A 35 -25.13 4.46 11.91
CA THR A 35 -24.73 5.81 12.33
C THR A 35 -23.60 6.36 11.45
N PRO A 36 -23.51 7.69 11.26
CA PRO A 36 -22.41 8.30 10.51
C PRO A 36 -21.05 7.95 11.12
N ALA A 37 -20.09 7.56 10.28
CA ALA A 37 -18.71 7.33 10.69
C ALA A 37 -17.91 8.64 10.45
N TYR A 38 -17.76 9.41 11.51
CA TYR A 38 -17.00 10.66 11.47
C TYR A 38 -15.50 10.39 11.58
N THR A 39 -14.71 11.35 11.13
CA THR A 39 -13.24 11.26 11.17
C THR A 39 -12.61 12.53 11.71
N VAL A 40 -11.41 12.39 12.28
CA VAL A 40 -10.44 13.47 12.39
C VAL A 40 -9.38 13.24 11.33
N LYS A 41 -9.02 14.25 10.55
CA LYS A 41 -8.20 14.10 9.35
C LYS A 41 -7.19 15.22 9.14
N LYS A 42 -6.11 14.87 8.43
CA LYS A 42 -5.09 15.82 7.93
C LYS A 42 -5.00 15.74 6.42
N PHE A 43 -4.85 16.90 5.82
CA PHE A 43 -4.61 17.03 4.38
C PHE A 43 -3.12 17.01 4.07
N GLY A 44 -2.75 16.24 3.04
CA GLY A 44 -1.42 16.32 2.42
C GLY A 44 -0.29 15.74 3.27
N VAL A 45 -0.50 14.60 3.92
CA VAL A 45 0.54 13.89 4.68
C VAL A 45 1.52 13.21 3.72
N VAL A 46 2.83 13.38 4.00
CA VAL A 46 3.91 12.76 3.22
C VAL A 46 4.84 12.02 4.16
N ASN A 47 4.85 10.70 4.07
CA ASN A 47 5.73 9.81 4.82
C ASN A 47 6.84 9.30 3.89
N ARG A 48 8.08 9.19 4.41
CA ARG A 48 9.25 8.72 3.65
C ARG A 48 9.92 7.57 4.39
N TYR A 49 10.29 6.54 3.65
CA TYR A 49 10.95 5.34 4.17
C TYR A 49 12.17 5.01 3.31
N ASP A 50 13.36 4.98 3.90
CA ASP A 50 14.59 4.53 3.22
C ASP A 50 14.69 3.00 3.34
N LEU A 51 14.25 2.29 2.29
CA LEU A 51 14.20 0.83 2.27
C LEU A 51 15.58 0.16 2.24
N ARG A 52 16.65 0.94 2.05
CA ARG A 52 18.03 0.47 2.16
C ARG A 52 18.45 0.27 3.61
N LYS A 53 17.77 0.96 4.55
CA LYS A 53 18.10 0.95 5.98
C LYS A 53 17.28 -0.04 6.76
N GLU A 54 15.96 -0.05 6.53
CA GLU A 54 15.04 -0.95 7.21
C GLU A 54 13.75 -1.14 6.43
N PHE A 55 13.10 -2.27 6.64
CA PHE A 55 11.76 -2.51 6.10
C PHE A 55 10.69 -1.83 6.98
N PRO A 56 9.70 -1.10 6.39
CA PRO A 56 8.81 -0.23 7.14
C PRO A 56 7.62 -0.96 7.76
N ALA A 57 7.86 -2.07 8.47
CA ALA A 57 6.83 -2.75 9.24
C ALA A 57 6.72 -2.16 10.64
N LEU A 58 5.49 -1.92 11.10
CA LEU A 58 5.24 -1.49 12.47
C LEU A 58 5.54 -2.61 13.46
N THR A 59 6.11 -2.23 14.61
CA THR A 59 6.30 -3.14 15.72
C THR A 59 5.23 -2.98 16.81
N LEU A 60 4.45 -1.91 16.78
CA LEU A 60 3.33 -1.67 17.70
C LEU A 60 2.22 -2.74 17.61
N ARG A 61 2.04 -3.28 16.43
CA ARG A 61 1.22 -4.47 16.13
C ARG A 61 1.71 -5.16 14.87
N ARG A 62 1.44 -6.46 14.78
CA ARG A 62 1.91 -7.27 13.64
C ARG A 62 1.17 -6.96 12.35
N THR A 63 1.91 -6.80 11.27
CA THR A 63 1.36 -6.84 9.90
C THR A 63 1.57 -8.24 9.32
N GLY A 64 0.51 -8.84 8.79
CA GLY A 64 0.56 -10.16 8.14
C GLY A 64 1.21 -10.07 6.77
N ILE A 65 2.54 -10.14 6.71
CA ILE A 65 3.29 -9.88 5.47
C ILE A 65 2.92 -10.82 4.32
N LYS A 66 2.61 -12.10 4.60
CA LYS A 66 2.18 -13.04 3.56
C LYS A 66 0.83 -12.66 2.96
N SER A 67 -0.16 -12.31 3.79
CA SER A 67 -1.48 -11.86 3.31
C SER A 67 -1.40 -10.53 2.59
N CYS A 68 -0.57 -9.62 3.07
CA CYS A 68 -0.27 -8.35 2.43
C CYS A 68 0.36 -8.55 1.04
N THR A 69 1.30 -9.50 0.93
CA THR A 69 1.93 -9.87 -0.35
C THR A 69 0.95 -10.58 -1.29
N ASP A 70 0.08 -11.46 -0.77
CA ASP A 70 -0.95 -12.14 -1.58
C ASP A 70 -1.90 -11.13 -2.24
N GLU A 71 -2.36 -10.12 -1.50
CA GLU A 71 -3.17 -9.04 -2.07
C GLU A 71 -2.39 -8.20 -3.11
N LEU A 72 -1.12 -7.88 -2.83
CA LEU A 72 -0.27 -7.20 -3.80
C LEU A 72 -0.19 -7.98 -5.11
N LEU A 73 0.07 -9.29 -5.03
CA LEU A 73 0.17 -10.15 -6.20
C LEU A 73 -1.19 -10.37 -6.88
N TRP A 74 -2.28 -10.38 -6.13
CA TRP A 74 -3.63 -10.40 -6.69
C TRP A 74 -3.90 -9.17 -7.57
N ILE A 75 -3.48 -7.97 -7.14
CA ILE A 75 -3.65 -6.73 -7.89
C ILE A 75 -2.65 -6.63 -9.06
N TRP A 76 -1.35 -6.85 -8.80
CA TRP A 76 -0.27 -6.51 -9.73
C TRP A 76 0.14 -7.67 -10.64
N GLN A 77 0.07 -8.91 -10.17
CA GLN A 77 0.53 -10.08 -10.91
C GLN A 77 -0.64 -10.82 -11.57
N LYS A 78 -1.64 -11.24 -10.78
CA LYS A 78 -2.85 -11.89 -11.29
C LYS A 78 -3.75 -10.93 -12.05
N LYS A 79 -3.70 -9.63 -11.72
CA LYS A 79 -4.51 -8.57 -12.32
C LYS A 79 -6.00 -8.90 -12.22
N SER A 80 -6.38 -9.50 -11.10
CA SER A 80 -7.72 -9.97 -10.83
C SER A 80 -8.55 -8.92 -10.09
N ASN A 81 -9.85 -8.97 -10.30
CA ASN A 81 -10.87 -8.25 -9.55
C ASN A 81 -11.86 -9.21 -8.87
N ASN A 82 -11.55 -10.49 -8.81
CA ASN A 82 -12.38 -11.51 -8.16
C ASN A 82 -11.73 -11.99 -6.86
N ILE A 83 -12.48 -11.92 -5.75
CA ILE A 83 -11.99 -12.29 -4.42
C ILE A 83 -11.68 -13.78 -4.28
N HIS A 84 -12.20 -14.65 -5.16
CA HIS A 84 -11.87 -16.07 -5.15
C HIS A 84 -10.42 -16.36 -5.57
N ASP A 85 -9.73 -15.39 -6.16
CA ASP A 85 -8.31 -15.46 -6.48
C ASP A 85 -7.40 -14.97 -5.34
N LEU A 86 -8.00 -14.54 -4.22
CA LEU A 86 -7.35 -14.01 -3.03
C LEU A 86 -7.57 -14.96 -1.85
N ASN A 87 -6.53 -15.22 -1.06
CA ASN A 87 -6.64 -16.13 0.09
C ASN A 87 -7.23 -15.46 1.34
N SER A 88 -7.24 -14.15 1.43
CA SER A 88 -7.79 -13.41 2.57
C SER A 88 -9.21 -12.92 2.30
N HIS A 89 -9.96 -12.66 3.37
CA HIS A 89 -11.35 -12.21 3.33
C HIS A 89 -11.50 -10.68 3.48
N ILE A 90 -10.42 -9.93 3.29
CA ILE A 90 -10.41 -8.48 3.53
C ILE A 90 -11.24 -7.68 2.51
N TRP A 91 -11.60 -8.29 1.39
CA TRP A 91 -12.39 -7.67 0.32
C TRP A 91 -13.86 -8.13 0.26
N ASP A 92 -14.28 -9.05 1.12
CA ASP A 92 -15.62 -9.66 1.08
C ASP A 92 -16.76 -8.62 1.15
N SER A 93 -16.56 -7.55 1.92
CA SER A 93 -17.58 -6.47 2.08
C SER A 93 -17.80 -5.64 0.83
N TRP A 94 -16.91 -5.72 -0.17
CA TRP A 94 -16.99 -4.96 -1.42
C TRP A 94 -17.23 -5.83 -2.65
N ALA A 95 -17.28 -7.15 -2.46
CA ALA A 95 -17.57 -8.08 -3.55
C ALA A 95 -19.07 -8.22 -3.78
N ASP A 96 -19.44 -8.37 -5.05
CA ASP A 96 -20.78 -8.77 -5.44
C ASP A 96 -21.01 -10.29 -5.26
N GLU A 97 -22.19 -10.76 -5.65
CA GLU A 97 -22.56 -12.18 -5.50
C GLU A 97 -21.64 -13.13 -6.28
N ASP A 98 -21.00 -12.67 -7.35
CA ASP A 98 -20.08 -13.45 -8.18
C ASP A 98 -18.62 -13.32 -7.67
N GLY A 99 -18.40 -12.60 -6.58
CA GLY A 99 -17.09 -12.35 -5.99
C GLY A 99 -16.29 -11.26 -6.68
N SER A 100 -16.89 -10.48 -7.57
CA SER A 100 -16.23 -9.37 -8.27
C SER A 100 -16.25 -8.09 -7.45
N ILE A 101 -15.18 -7.31 -7.51
CA ILE A 101 -15.14 -5.91 -7.01
C ILE A 101 -15.34 -4.88 -8.13
N GLY A 102 -15.85 -5.33 -9.28
CA GLY A 102 -16.04 -4.50 -10.46
C GLY A 102 -14.75 -4.18 -11.19
N LYS A 103 -14.74 -3.09 -11.98
CA LYS A 103 -13.56 -2.68 -12.77
C LYS A 103 -12.48 -1.98 -11.93
N ALA A 104 -12.30 -2.38 -10.68
CA ALA A 104 -11.37 -1.78 -9.73
C ALA A 104 -10.03 -2.53 -9.65
N TYR A 105 -9.03 -1.86 -9.11
CA TYR A 105 -7.70 -2.40 -8.76
C TYR A 105 -7.06 -3.29 -9.84
N GLY A 106 -7.03 -4.61 -9.64
CA GLY A 106 -6.37 -5.55 -10.55
C GLY A 106 -6.93 -5.51 -11.97
N TYR A 107 -8.25 -5.27 -12.12
CA TYR A 107 -8.84 -5.09 -13.44
C TYR A 107 -8.12 -3.98 -14.23
N GLN A 108 -7.94 -2.81 -13.63
CA GLN A 108 -7.28 -1.67 -14.29
C GLN A 108 -5.80 -1.94 -14.57
N MET A 109 -5.12 -2.73 -13.73
CA MET A 109 -3.75 -3.15 -14.00
C MET A 109 -3.64 -4.05 -15.23
N GLY A 110 -4.65 -4.88 -15.49
CA GLY A 110 -4.67 -5.85 -16.60
C GLY A 110 -5.15 -5.28 -17.94
N VAL A 111 -5.76 -4.09 -17.96
CA VAL A 111 -6.20 -3.47 -19.23
C VAL A 111 -5.00 -3.23 -20.14
N LYS A 112 -5.09 -3.72 -21.37
CA LYS A 112 -4.04 -3.53 -22.38
C LYS A 112 -4.16 -2.17 -23.05
N HIS A 113 -3.05 -1.46 -23.11
CA HIS A 113 -2.91 -0.16 -23.74
C HIS A 113 -1.94 -0.25 -24.93
N VAL A 114 -2.17 0.61 -25.94
CA VAL A 114 -1.28 0.70 -27.10
C VAL A 114 -0.18 1.71 -26.82
N TYR A 115 1.07 1.24 -26.84
CA TYR A 115 2.29 2.06 -26.76
C TYR A 115 3.03 2.00 -28.10
N LYS A 116 4.04 2.84 -28.28
CA LYS A 116 4.89 2.81 -29.49
C LYS A 116 5.61 1.47 -29.66
N GLU A 117 5.95 0.84 -28.54
CA GLU A 117 6.68 -0.42 -28.43
C GLU A 117 5.78 -1.66 -28.55
N GLY A 118 4.45 -1.47 -28.60
CA GLY A 118 3.49 -2.56 -28.70
C GLY A 118 2.36 -2.43 -27.67
N MET A 119 1.59 -3.50 -27.54
CA MET A 119 0.46 -3.56 -26.62
C MET A 119 0.89 -4.20 -25.31
N MET A 120 0.74 -3.46 -24.20
CA MET A 120 1.09 -3.88 -22.85
C MET A 120 0.03 -3.41 -21.86
N ASP A 121 -0.10 -4.10 -20.74
CA ASP A 121 -0.77 -3.54 -19.55
C ASP A 121 0.20 -2.66 -18.74
N GLN A 122 -0.32 -2.03 -17.68
CA GLN A 122 0.45 -1.08 -16.89
C GLN A 122 1.65 -1.72 -16.17
N VAL A 123 1.51 -2.97 -15.70
CA VAL A 123 2.58 -3.69 -15.00
C VAL A 123 3.70 -4.07 -15.95
N ASP A 124 3.33 -4.65 -17.10
CA ASP A 124 4.30 -5.00 -18.16
C ASP A 124 5.04 -3.75 -18.66
N ARG A 125 4.30 -2.62 -18.77
CA ARG A 125 4.90 -1.34 -19.18
C ARG A 125 5.91 -0.82 -18.17
N VAL A 126 5.61 -0.88 -16.87
CA VAL A 126 6.55 -0.48 -15.81
C VAL A 126 7.82 -1.33 -15.87
N ILE A 127 7.68 -2.66 -15.95
CA ILE A 127 8.84 -3.56 -16.01
C ILE A 127 9.67 -3.32 -17.27
N TYR A 128 8.99 -3.12 -18.41
CA TYR A 128 9.65 -2.82 -19.69
C TYR A 128 10.49 -1.53 -19.60
N ASP A 129 9.90 -0.44 -19.08
CA ASP A 129 10.60 0.83 -18.98
C ASP A 129 11.76 0.77 -17.97
N LEU A 130 11.59 0.13 -16.82
CA LEU A 130 12.66 -0.04 -15.84
C LEU A 130 13.86 -0.79 -16.42
N LYS A 131 13.63 -1.81 -17.27
CA LYS A 131 14.70 -2.59 -17.90
C LYS A 131 15.35 -1.89 -19.09
N ASN A 132 14.57 -1.17 -19.89
CA ASN A 132 15.05 -0.65 -21.19
C ASN A 132 15.33 0.86 -21.19
N ASN A 133 14.67 1.62 -20.32
CA ASN A 133 14.82 3.07 -20.21
C ASN A 133 14.65 3.55 -18.77
N PRO A 134 15.52 3.12 -17.84
CA PRO A 134 15.34 3.33 -16.40
C PRO A 134 15.25 4.81 -15.98
N TYR A 135 15.87 5.73 -16.72
CA TYR A 135 15.81 7.18 -16.44
C TYR A 135 14.57 7.89 -17.02
N ASN A 136 13.63 7.13 -17.60
CA ASN A 136 12.37 7.68 -18.07
C ASN A 136 11.55 8.24 -16.89
N ARG A 137 11.06 9.47 -17.04
CA ARG A 137 10.24 10.17 -16.03
C ARG A 137 8.74 9.87 -16.14
N ARG A 138 8.36 8.89 -16.94
CA ARG A 138 6.96 8.50 -17.25
C ARG A 138 6.63 7.09 -16.78
N ILE A 139 7.43 6.54 -15.87
CA ILE A 139 7.23 5.19 -15.33
C ILE A 139 6.22 5.31 -14.19
N MET A 140 4.97 5.01 -14.48
CA MET A 140 3.90 5.12 -13.49
C MET A 140 2.71 4.22 -13.83
N THR A 141 1.89 3.96 -12.82
CA THR A 141 0.57 3.35 -12.96
C THR A 141 -0.51 4.30 -12.48
N ASN A 142 -1.72 4.15 -13.01
CA ASN A 142 -2.91 4.86 -12.54
C ASN A 142 -4.12 3.97 -12.71
N ILE A 143 -4.81 3.68 -11.61
CA ILE A 143 -5.99 2.83 -11.60
C ILE A 143 -7.28 3.58 -11.24
N TYR A 144 -7.20 4.91 -11.04
CA TYR A 144 -8.37 5.76 -10.87
C TYR A 144 -8.85 6.26 -12.24
N VAL A 145 -9.66 5.43 -12.91
CA VAL A 145 -10.11 5.66 -14.29
C VAL A 145 -11.54 6.16 -14.26
N HIS A 146 -11.75 7.46 -14.51
CA HIS A 146 -13.05 8.12 -14.42
C HIS A 146 -14.13 7.46 -15.29
N HIS A 147 -13.76 6.93 -16.44
CA HIS A 147 -14.69 6.25 -17.35
C HIS A 147 -15.36 5.02 -16.71
N ASP A 148 -14.61 4.32 -15.84
CA ASP A 148 -15.04 3.05 -15.24
C ASP A 148 -15.50 3.17 -13.78
N LEU A 149 -15.48 4.38 -13.17
CA LEU A 149 -15.81 4.54 -11.74
C LEU A 149 -17.20 4.00 -11.38
N HIS A 150 -18.18 4.14 -12.27
CA HIS A 150 -19.56 3.66 -12.05
C HIS A 150 -19.68 2.13 -12.02
N GLU A 151 -18.65 1.41 -12.48
CA GLU A 151 -18.56 -0.04 -12.44
C GLU A 151 -17.56 -0.54 -11.37
N MET A 152 -17.13 0.33 -10.46
CA MET A 152 -16.23 -0.01 -9.34
C MET A 152 -17.00 -0.09 -8.02
N ASN A 153 -16.94 -1.21 -7.33
CA ASN A 153 -17.59 -1.38 -6.02
C ASN A 153 -16.87 -0.56 -4.93
N LEU A 154 -15.56 -0.34 -5.10
CA LEU A 154 -14.76 0.57 -4.28
C LEU A 154 -13.81 1.38 -5.17
N TYR A 155 -13.90 2.71 -5.09
CA TYR A 155 -12.97 3.58 -5.79
C TYR A 155 -11.55 3.45 -5.21
N PRO A 156 -10.52 3.26 -6.04
CA PRO A 156 -9.15 3.03 -5.56
C PRO A 156 -8.67 4.13 -4.61
N CYS A 157 -8.21 3.73 -3.42
CA CYS A 157 -7.58 4.61 -2.44
C CYS A 157 -6.11 4.81 -2.79
N ALA A 158 -5.35 3.73 -2.90
CA ALA A 158 -4.00 3.68 -3.45
C ALA A 158 -4.08 3.63 -4.98
N TYR A 159 -4.09 4.79 -5.62
CA TYR A 159 -4.52 4.89 -7.01
C TYR A 159 -3.38 5.02 -8.04
N SER A 160 -2.19 5.38 -7.61
CA SER A 160 -1.07 5.61 -8.53
C SER A 160 0.27 5.31 -7.86
N MET A 161 1.13 4.60 -8.57
CA MET A 161 2.56 4.46 -8.27
C MET A 161 3.37 5.20 -9.33
N THR A 162 4.32 6.02 -8.89
CA THR A 162 5.32 6.65 -9.76
C THR A 162 6.69 6.12 -9.38
N PHE A 163 7.44 5.65 -10.37
CA PHE A 163 8.78 5.12 -10.19
C PHE A 163 9.83 6.08 -10.72
N ASN A 164 10.94 6.17 -10.03
CA ASN A 164 12.08 6.97 -10.45
C ASN A 164 13.37 6.24 -10.12
N VAL A 165 14.30 6.25 -11.06
CA VAL A 165 15.60 5.59 -10.91
C VAL A 165 16.68 6.65 -10.72
N THR A 166 17.48 6.45 -9.68
CA THR A 166 18.64 7.27 -9.36
C THR A 166 19.91 6.41 -9.38
N LYS A 167 21.06 7.05 -9.34
CA LYS A 167 22.34 6.38 -9.17
C LYS A 167 23.15 7.14 -8.11
N GLU A 168 23.55 6.46 -7.06
CA GLU A 168 24.38 7.05 -6.03
C GLU A 168 25.79 7.30 -6.56
N LYS A 169 26.41 8.39 -6.08
CA LYS A 169 27.78 8.71 -6.47
C LYS A 169 28.74 7.60 -6.01
N GLY A 170 29.46 7.03 -6.98
CA GLY A 170 30.39 5.94 -6.73
C GLY A 170 29.78 4.54 -6.71
N SER A 171 28.46 4.41 -6.95
CA SER A 171 27.80 3.12 -7.12
C SER A 171 27.73 2.73 -8.60
N ASP A 172 27.91 1.45 -8.91
CA ASP A 172 27.67 0.90 -10.25
C ASP A 172 26.21 0.46 -10.44
N LYS A 173 25.46 0.29 -9.34
CA LYS A 173 24.05 -0.11 -9.37
C LYS A 173 23.11 1.08 -9.44
N LEU A 174 22.04 0.90 -10.19
CA LEU A 174 20.87 1.79 -10.18
C LEU A 174 20.02 1.57 -8.93
N THR A 175 19.33 2.62 -8.50
CA THR A 175 18.48 2.61 -7.30
C THR A 175 17.04 2.92 -7.71
N LEU A 176 16.11 2.01 -7.42
CA LEU A 176 14.69 2.17 -7.68
C LEU A 176 14.00 2.84 -6.49
N ASN A 177 13.40 4.00 -6.76
CA ASN A 177 12.57 4.74 -5.81
C ASN A 177 11.11 4.70 -6.26
N GLY A 178 10.17 4.86 -5.32
CA GLY A 178 8.75 4.88 -5.63
C GLY A 178 7.95 5.85 -4.80
N ILE A 179 6.93 6.46 -5.43
CA ILE A 179 5.93 7.29 -4.77
C ILE A 179 4.58 6.61 -4.91
N LEU A 180 3.95 6.28 -3.78
CA LEU A 180 2.55 5.87 -3.73
C LEU A 180 1.69 7.10 -3.49
N ASN A 181 0.73 7.35 -4.36
CA ASN A 181 -0.29 8.37 -4.17
C ASN A 181 -1.59 7.72 -3.70
N GLN A 182 -2.06 8.14 -2.52
CA GLN A 182 -3.36 7.77 -1.97
C GLN A 182 -4.26 8.99 -1.82
N ARG A 183 -5.52 8.87 -2.30
CA ARG A 183 -6.52 9.92 -2.08
C ARG A 183 -7.13 9.88 -0.68
N SER A 184 -7.07 8.72 -0.02
CA SER A 184 -7.74 8.45 1.26
C SER A 184 -7.05 7.31 1.97
N GLN A 185 -6.83 7.46 3.28
CA GLN A 185 -6.15 6.46 4.12
C GLN A 185 -6.82 6.35 5.47
N ASP A 186 -7.47 5.20 5.73
CA ASP A 186 -7.80 4.78 7.10
C ASP A 186 -6.49 4.40 7.81
N VAL A 187 -6.09 5.24 8.75
CA VAL A 187 -4.78 5.12 9.41
C VAL A 187 -4.71 3.88 10.29
N LEU A 188 -5.80 3.52 10.98
CA LEU A 188 -5.79 2.32 11.82
C LEU A 188 -5.86 1.05 10.97
N ALA A 189 -6.84 0.94 10.08
CA ALA A 189 -7.11 -0.31 9.39
C ALA A 189 -6.10 -0.61 8.27
N ALA A 190 -5.70 0.39 7.47
CA ALA A 190 -5.03 0.16 6.20
C ALA A 190 -3.60 0.71 6.09
N ASN A 191 -3.18 1.69 6.93
CA ASN A 191 -1.88 2.34 6.71
C ASN A 191 -0.70 1.36 6.70
N ASN A 192 -0.58 0.53 7.73
CA ASN A 192 0.54 -0.42 7.85
C ASN A 192 0.53 -1.46 6.74
N TRP A 193 -0.65 -1.87 6.33
CA TRP A 193 -0.86 -2.81 5.24
C TRP A 193 -0.34 -2.23 3.92
N ASN A 194 -0.79 -1.04 3.55
CA ASN A 194 -0.36 -0.40 2.30
C ASN A 194 1.14 -0.06 2.30
N VAL A 195 1.69 0.41 3.42
CA VAL A 195 3.12 0.71 3.53
C VAL A 195 3.97 -0.54 3.29
N CYS A 196 3.65 -1.65 3.95
CA CYS A 196 4.36 -2.92 3.75
C CYS A 196 4.17 -3.44 2.32
N GLN A 197 2.95 -3.40 1.80
CA GLN A 197 2.58 -3.89 0.46
C GLN A 197 3.41 -3.21 -0.63
N TYR A 198 3.48 -1.89 -0.63
CA TYR A 198 4.21 -1.17 -1.66
C TYR A 198 5.73 -1.14 -1.43
N ALA A 199 6.20 -1.33 -0.18
CA ALA A 199 7.60 -1.61 0.08
C ALA A 199 8.02 -2.96 -0.52
N VAL A 200 7.22 -4.02 -0.35
CA VAL A 200 7.43 -5.33 -1.00
C VAL A 200 7.48 -5.19 -2.52
N LEU A 201 6.54 -4.44 -3.11
CA LEU A 201 6.53 -4.19 -4.56
C LEU A 201 7.85 -3.58 -5.06
N LEU A 202 8.36 -2.57 -4.36
CA LEU A 202 9.62 -1.92 -4.73
C LEU A 202 10.81 -2.89 -4.64
N HIS A 203 10.87 -3.74 -3.61
CA HIS A 203 11.89 -4.78 -3.51
C HIS A 203 11.80 -5.80 -4.65
N MET A 204 10.58 -6.27 -4.98
CA MET A 204 10.37 -7.21 -6.10
C MET A 204 10.79 -6.61 -7.44
N LEU A 205 10.34 -5.38 -7.75
CA LEU A 205 10.68 -4.71 -9.01
C LEU A 205 12.17 -4.38 -9.10
N ALA A 206 12.79 -3.94 -8.00
CA ALA A 206 14.23 -3.71 -7.97
C ALA A 206 15.02 -4.99 -8.28
N GLN A 207 14.65 -6.12 -7.65
CA GLN A 207 15.31 -7.41 -7.88
C GLN A 207 15.19 -7.88 -9.33
N VAL A 208 13.98 -7.86 -9.93
CA VAL A 208 13.79 -8.36 -11.30
C VAL A 208 14.35 -7.43 -12.38
N CYS A 209 14.67 -6.18 -12.01
CA CYS A 209 15.32 -5.21 -12.90
C CYS A 209 16.81 -5.01 -12.61
N ASP A 210 17.41 -5.85 -11.76
CA ASP A 210 18.81 -5.77 -11.31
C ASP A 210 19.20 -4.40 -10.75
N MET A 211 18.33 -3.87 -9.91
CA MET A 211 18.52 -2.61 -9.19
C MET A 211 18.58 -2.85 -7.69
N GLN A 212 19.15 -1.93 -6.94
CA GLN A 212 18.94 -1.85 -5.49
C GLN A 212 17.65 -1.08 -5.19
N VAL A 213 16.97 -1.43 -4.10
CA VAL A 213 15.84 -0.67 -3.59
C VAL A 213 16.31 0.64 -2.99
N GLY A 214 15.49 1.68 -3.11
CA GLY A 214 15.79 3.02 -2.63
C GLY A 214 14.76 3.54 -1.63
N GLU A 215 14.24 4.72 -1.90
CA GLU A 215 13.26 5.41 -1.05
C GLU A 215 11.83 5.09 -1.48
N PHE A 216 10.98 4.81 -0.51
CA PHE A 216 9.53 4.75 -0.65
C PHE A 216 8.90 6.00 -0.05
N VAL A 217 8.15 6.76 -0.85
CA VAL A 217 7.42 7.95 -0.44
C VAL A 217 5.92 7.66 -0.51
N HIS A 218 5.22 7.84 0.60
CA HIS A 218 3.78 7.66 0.72
C HIS A 218 3.11 9.01 0.85
N VAL A 219 2.38 9.43 -0.19
CA VAL A 219 1.66 10.71 -0.26
C VAL A 219 0.18 10.43 -0.07
N ILE A 220 -0.41 11.04 0.95
CA ILE A 220 -1.80 10.82 1.37
C ILE A 220 -2.54 12.16 1.33
N ALA A 221 -3.55 12.29 0.48
CA ALA A 221 -4.34 13.50 0.41
C ALA A 221 -5.26 13.66 1.64
N ASP A 222 -5.91 12.59 2.09
CA ASP A 222 -6.77 12.55 3.28
C ASP A 222 -6.33 11.42 4.20
N ALA A 223 -5.52 11.74 5.21
CA ALA A 223 -5.12 10.80 6.25
C ALA A 223 -6.07 10.96 7.44
N HIS A 224 -6.84 9.92 7.77
CA HIS A 224 -7.90 10.04 8.77
C HIS A 224 -7.92 8.90 9.78
N ILE A 225 -8.43 9.25 10.96
CA ILE A 225 -8.76 8.33 12.04
C ILE A 225 -10.26 8.46 12.28
N TYR A 226 -10.99 7.35 12.16
CA TYR A 226 -12.42 7.33 12.48
C TYR A 226 -12.68 7.57 13.97
N ASP A 227 -13.82 8.16 14.31
CA ASP A 227 -14.22 8.48 15.68
C ASP A 227 -14.12 7.27 16.62
N ARG A 228 -14.59 6.08 16.20
CA ARG A 228 -14.47 4.84 16.99
C ARG A 228 -13.05 4.23 16.99
N HIS A 229 -12.14 4.78 16.22
CA HIS A 229 -10.73 4.34 16.19
C HIS A 229 -9.82 5.19 17.09
N ILE A 230 -10.24 6.36 17.54
CA ILE A 230 -9.37 7.30 18.28
C ILE A 230 -8.76 6.63 19.51
N SER A 231 -9.58 6.01 20.37
CA SER A 231 -9.08 5.34 21.58
C SER A 231 -8.17 4.14 21.28
N LEU A 232 -8.42 3.43 20.17
CA LEU A 232 -7.58 2.33 19.73
C LEU A 232 -6.21 2.82 19.22
N ILE A 233 -6.18 3.96 18.53
CA ILE A 233 -4.93 4.60 18.09
C ILE A 233 -4.16 5.14 19.29
N GLU A 234 -4.81 5.80 20.25
CA GLU A 234 -4.16 6.31 21.46
C GLU A 234 -3.49 5.18 22.24
N GLU A 235 -4.18 4.07 22.41
CA GLU A 235 -3.62 2.86 23.03
C GLU A 235 -2.45 2.31 22.20
N LEU A 236 -2.63 2.17 20.87
CA LEU A 236 -1.63 1.61 19.98
C LEU A 236 -0.32 2.42 20.00
N ILE A 237 -0.40 3.75 19.91
CA ILE A 237 0.80 4.61 19.91
C ILE A 237 1.47 4.77 21.27
N SER A 238 0.84 4.28 22.34
CA SER A 238 1.42 4.23 23.69
C SER A 238 2.23 2.97 23.96
N ARG A 239 2.19 1.97 23.07
CA ARG A 239 2.85 0.69 23.26
C ARG A 239 4.37 0.78 23.15
N GLU A 240 5.04 -0.22 23.75
CA GLU A 240 6.47 -0.43 23.57
C GLU A 240 6.79 -0.70 22.10
N THR A 241 7.87 -0.11 21.63
CA THR A 241 8.38 -0.27 20.25
C THR A 241 9.60 -1.20 20.25
N HIS A 242 9.79 -1.92 19.15
CA HIS A 242 10.92 -2.83 18.96
C HIS A 242 11.79 -2.39 17.77
N PRO A 243 12.96 -3.01 17.55
CA PRO A 243 13.72 -2.83 16.31
C PRO A 243 12.90 -3.26 15.07
N ALA A 244 13.20 -2.67 13.92
CA ALA A 244 12.62 -3.11 12.66
C ALA A 244 13.00 -4.56 12.36
N PRO A 245 12.10 -5.36 11.77
CA PRO A 245 12.43 -6.71 11.33
C PRO A 245 13.40 -6.69 10.15
N GLU A 246 14.10 -7.81 9.96
CA GLU A 246 14.88 -8.05 8.76
C GLU A 246 13.96 -8.53 7.63
N PHE A 247 14.01 -7.85 6.49
CA PHE A 247 13.23 -8.22 5.31
C PHE A 247 14.02 -9.19 4.44
N TRP A 248 13.42 -10.31 4.11
CA TRP A 248 13.98 -11.28 3.17
C TRP A 248 13.05 -11.46 1.97
N LEU A 249 13.63 -11.38 0.78
CA LEU A 249 13.01 -11.72 -0.50
C LEU A 249 13.81 -12.84 -1.14
N ASN A 250 13.13 -13.86 -1.66
CA ASN A 250 13.77 -15.01 -2.29
C ASN A 250 14.66 -14.54 -3.47
N PRO A 251 16.00 -14.66 -3.37
CA PRO A 251 16.91 -14.13 -4.39
C PRO A 251 16.90 -14.94 -5.70
N GLU A 252 16.33 -16.14 -5.70
CA GLU A 252 16.26 -17.01 -6.88
C GLU A 252 15.18 -16.58 -7.87
N VAL A 253 14.16 -15.82 -7.43
CA VAL A 253 13.09 -15.34 -8.30
C VAL A 253 13.59 -14.17 -9.14
N LYS A 254 13.58 -14.33 -10.48
CA LYS A 254 14.07 -13.34 -11.45
C LYS A 254 12.99 -12.78 -12.38
N ASP A 255 11.77 -13.31 -12.27
CA ASP A 255 10.61 -12.85 -13.01
C ASP A 255 9.51 -12.43 -12.04
N PHE A 256 8.97 -11.22 -12.22
CA PHE A 256 7.92 -10.68 -11.36
C PHE A 256 6.71 -11.62 -11.26
N TYR A 257 6.38 -12.31 -12.33
CA TYR A 257 5.23 -13.21 -12.39
C TYR A 257 5.45 -14.59 -11.74
N GLN A 258 6.64 -14.83 -11.20
CA GLN A 258 6.97 -16.07 -10.46
C GLN A 258 6.95 -15.89 -8.95
N PHE A 259 6.88 -14.66 -8.44
CA PHE A 259 6.75 -14.43 -7.00
C PHE A 259 5.47 -15.02 -6.42
N THR A 260 5.60 -15.56 -5.22
CA THR A 260 4.52 -16.04 -4.38
C THR A 260 4.61 -15.40 -2.99
N PRO A 261 3.57 -15.47 -2.15
CA PRO A 261 3.66 -15.00 -0.77
C PRO A 261 4.73 -15.69 0.08
N ASP A 262 5.17 -16.90 -0.32
CA ASP A 262 6.22 -17.64 0.39
C ASP A 262 7.64 -17.14 0.09
N ASP A 263 7.80 -16.33 -0.95
CA ASP A 263 9.07 -15.69 -1.30
C ASP A 263 9.38 -14.44 -0.47
N VAL A 264 8.50 -14.09 0.48
CA VAL A 264 8.62 -12.90 1.34
C VAL A 264 8.49 -13.29 2.81
N ARG A 265 9.40 -12.81 3.67
CA ARG A 265 9.29 -12.96 5.11
C ARG A 265 9.93 -11.79 5.86
N LEU A 266 9.52 -11.65 7.11
CA LEU A 266 10.11 -10.75 8.09
C LEU A 266 10.74 -11.60 9.19
N ASP A 267 12.05 -11.58 9.26
CA ASP A 267 12.83 -12.28 10.29
C ASP A 267 12.99 -11.36 11.51
N ASP A 268 13.10 -11.94 12.72
CA ASP A 268 13.20 -11.21 14.00
C ASP A 268 12.07 -10.18 14.25
N TYR A 269 10.87 -10.47 13.73
CA TYR A 269 9.72 -9.59 13.83
C TYR A 269 8.99 -9.70 15.18
N VAL A 270 9.47 -8.92 16.15
CA VAL A 270 8.85 -8.77 17.48
C VAL A 270 7.83 -7.64 17.44
N THR A 271 6.63 -7.89 17.96
CA THR A 271 5.54 -6.91 17.91
C THR A 271 4.68 -6.94 19.16
N GLY A 272 4.00 -5.82 19.44
CA GLY A 272 2.88 -5.78 20.37
C GLY A 272 1.70 -6.66 19.92
N PRO A 273 0.71 -6.84 20.78
CA PRO A 273 -0.47 -7.68 20.50
C PRO A 273 -1.33 -7.11 19.38
N GLN A 274 -2.08 -7.98 18.68
CA GLN A 274 -3.07 -7.54 17.69
C GLN A 274 -4.26 -6.83 18.35
N ILE A 275 -4.79 -5.83 17.66
CA ILE A 275 -6.10 -5.25 17.96
C ILE A 275 -7.14 -6.12 17.28
N LYS A 276 -8.05 -6.67 18.08
CA LYS A 276 -9.16 -7.49 17.59
C LYS A 276 -10.42 -6.65 17.43
N ASN A 277 -11.31 -7.08 16.53
CA ASN A 277 -12.64 -6.48 16.33
C ASN A 277 -12.58 -4.96 16.06
N ILE A 278 -11.66 -4.53 15.19
CA ILE A 278 -11.62 -3.16 14.71
C ILE A 278 -12.94 -2.87 13.98
N PRO A 279 -13.74 -1.88 14.40
CA PRO A 279 -14.95 -1.51 13.69
C PRO A 279 -14.62 -1.07 12.25
N ILE A 280 -15.44 -1.47 11.29
CA ILE A 280 -15.29 -1.10 9.87
C ILE A 280 -16.41 -0.15 9.48
N ALA A 281 -16.05 0.96 8.86
CA ALA A 281 -16.98 1.90 8.24
C ALA A 281 -17.07 1.64 6.72
N VAL A 282 -18.29 1.57 6.16
CA VAL A 282 -18.56 1.28 4.74
C VAL A 282 -19.34 2.40 4.07
#